data_1c8bb2bb28359ad55147e4895b242257
#
_entry.id   1c8bb2bb28359ad55147e4895b242257
#
_cell.length_a   1.000
_cell.length_b   1.000
_cell.length_c   1.000
_cell.angle_alpha   90.00
_cell.angle_beta   90.00
_cell.angle_gamma   90.00
#
_symmetry.space_group_name_H-M   'P 1'
#
loop_
_entity.id
_entity.type
_entity.pdbx_description
1 polymer ?
#
loop_
_entity_poly.entity_id
_entity_poly.type
_entity_poly.pdbx_seq_one_letter_code
_entity_poly.pdbx_strand_id
1 'polypeptide(L)'
;MLKRLLSFPVMQMLVGRLLGAYMALCGWTTRWTYVNRVAAERVWAAGGPAVICFWHGRIVLSHIGWMKKDGAQPAKVLISHSREGGIVTAATRTVGHDVIRGSSAKGDQRKGGVEAMRQMIRHMGAGGAVAIAPDGPRGPRMRAQMGPIQLAKRMSAPIVCFGWATRGAKVFNSWDRFVLPAPFSRGYYVWGDVITIPPGADDAALERARLMLETELTRVTAEADRRAGRGVIEPADIASGLAKQPART
;
A
#
# COMPACT_ATOMS: atom_id res chain seq x y z
N MET A 1 -24.74 -17.87 5.36
CA MET A 1 -25.39 -16.75 6.06
C MET A 1 -24.46 -15.53 6.16
N LEU A 2 -23.28 -15.62 6.72
CA LEU A 2 -22.32 -14.49 6.89
C LEU A 2 -21.96 -13.78 5.56
N LYS A 3 -21.65 -14.53 4.48
CA LYS A 3 -21.35 -13.95 3.15
C LYS A 3 -22.48 -13.12 2.56
N ARG A 4 -23.74 -13.44 2.88
CA ARG A 4 -24.93 -12.72 2.43
C ARG A 4 -25.15 -11.45 3.25
N LEU A 5 -24.89 -11.48 4.55
CA LEU A 5 -24.91 -10.30 5.42
C LEU A 5 -23.87 -9.27 5.03
N LEU A 6 -22.63 -9.71 4.72
CA LEU A 6 -21.53 -8.84 4.24
C LEU A 6 -21.74 -8.31 2.81
N SER A 7 -22.83 -8.70 2.11
CA SER A 7 -23.16 -8.09 0.81
C SER A 7 -23.92 -6.77 0.94
N PHE A 8 -24.50 -6.47 2.10
CA PHE A 8 -25.23 -5.22 2.31
C PHE A 8 -24.25 -4.04 2.54
N PRO A 9 -24.42 -2.90 1.84
CA PRO A 9 -23.54 -1.73 1.99
C PRO A 9 -23.42 -1.22 3.43
N VAL A 10 -24.52 -1.23 4.18
CA VAL A 10 -24.56 -0.82 5.59
C VAL A 10 -23.67 -1.72 6.46
N MET A 11 -23.72 -3.03 6.23
CA MET A 11 -22.89 -4.00 6.95
C MET A 11 -21.41 -3.82 6.63
N GLN A 12 -21.07 -3.60 5.35
CA GLN A 12 -19.69 -3.28 4.93
C GLN A 12 -19.19 -2.00 5.61
N MET A 13 -20.01 -0.98 5.68
CA MET A 13 -19.69 0.27 6.36
C MET A 13 -19.45 0.06 7.86
N LEU A 14 -20.33 -0.69 8.54
CA LEU A 14 -20.20 -0.98 9.97
C LEU A 14 -18.94 -1.78 10.27
N VAL A 15 -18.73 -2.89 9.57
CA VAL A 15 -17.53 -3.74 9.72
C VAL A 15 -16.27 -2.94 9.39
N GLY A 16 -16.31 -2.11 8.33
CA GLY A 16 -15.19 -1.25 7.97
C GLY A 16 -14.88 -0.19 9.04
N ARG A 17 -15.90 0.42 9.65
CA ARG A 17 -15.69 1.36 10.77
C ARG A 17 -15.09 0.69 12.00
N LEU A 18 -15.55 -0.52 12.35
CA LEU A 18 -14.98 -1.30 13.44
C LEU A 18 -13.51 -1.67 13.16
N LEU A 19 -13.22 -2.09 11.92
CA LEU A 19 -11.83 -2.34 11.49
C LEU A 19 -10.98 -1.06 11.56
N GLY A 20 -11.51 0.08 11.09
CA GLY A 20 -10.82 1.36 11.19
C GLY A 20 -10.57 1.81 12.63
N ALA A 21 -11.53 1.61 13.52
CA ALA A 21 -11.35 1.87 14.95
C ALA A 21 -10.26 0.97 15.56
N TYR A 22 -10.23 -0.31 15.17
CA TYR A 22 -9.16 -1.23 15.55
C TYR A 22 -7.78 -0.79 15.02
N MET A 23 -7.72 -0.36 13.75
CA MET A 23 -6.50 0.19 13.16
C MET A 23 -6.00 1.43 13.93
N ALA A 24 -6.92 2.34 14.27
CA ALA A 24 -6.62 3.53 15.06
C ALA A 24 -6.11 3.15 16.47
N LEU A 25 -6.78 2.21 17.14
CA LEU A 25 -6.38 1.71 18.44
C LEU A 25 -4.96 1.11 18.40
N CYS A 26 -4.69 0.22 17.45
CA CYS A 26 -3.35 -0.36 17.28
C CYS A 26 -2.30 0.72 17.00
N GLY A 27 -2.62 1.67 16.12
CA GLY A 27 -1.73 2.77 15.77
C GLY A 27 -1.39 3.66 16.96
N TRP A 28 -2.39 4.01 17.76
CA TRP A 28 -2.26 4.89 18.92
C TRP A 28 -1.57 4.21 20.08
N THR A 29 -1.86 2.94 20.35
CA THR A 29 -1.31 2.20 21.51
C THR A 29 0.05 1.56 21.25
N THR A 30 0.50 1.50 19.99
CA THR A 30 1.83 0.99 19.64
C THR A 30 2.91 2.04 19.92
N ARG A 31 3.96 1.65 20.63
CA ARG A 31 5.18 2.48 20.81
C ARG A 31 6.05 2.32 19.57
N TRP A 32 6.04 3.36 18.72
CA TRP A 32 6.73 3.35 17.43
C TRP A 32 8.19 3.78 17.55
N THR A 33 9.06 3.03 16.87
CA THR A 33 10.43 3.44 16.55
C THR A 33 10.48 3.68 15.03
N TYR A 34 10.87 4.88 14.64
CA TYR A 34 10.96 5.31 13.26
C TYR A 34 12.40 5.23 12.77
N VAL A 35 12.61 4.59 11.60
CA VAL A 35 13.91 4.39 10.98
C VAL A 35 13.90 5.05 9.60
N ASN A 36 14.93 5.84 9.30
CA ASN A 36 15.11 6.59 8.05
C ASN A 36 13.92 7.52 7.69
N ARG A 37 13.26 8.08 8.70
CA ARG A 37 12.10 8.97 8.51
C ARG A 37 12.46 10.25 7.73
N VAL A 38 13.70 10.71 7.83
CA VAL A 38 14.19 11.90 7.12
C VAL A 38 13.98 11.80 5.61
N ALA A 39 14.05 10.59 5.03
CA ALA A 39 13.80 10.38 3.60
C ALA A 39 12.35 10.79 3.21
N ALA A 40 11.37 10.41 4.02
CA ALA A 40 9.97 10.80 3.81
C ALA A 40 9.74 12.28 4.14
N GLU A 41 10.33 12.80 5.21
CA GLU A 41 10.20 14.20 5.63
C GLU A 41 10.71 15.18 4.57
N ARG A 42 11.75 14.83 3.83
CA ARG A 42 12.22 15.63 2.67
C ARG A 42 11.16 15.72 1.58
N VAL A 43 10.45 14.62 1.30
CA VAL A 43 9.36 14.61 0.31
C VAL A 43 8.16 15.40 0.81
N TRP A 44 7.85 15.34 2.12
CA TRP A 44 6.78 16.14 2.71
C TRP A 44 7.10 17.63 2.66
N ALA A 45 8.32 18.02 3.03
CA ALA A 45 8.77 19.41 3.01
C ALA A 45 8.83 20.00 1.59
N ALA A 46 9.20 19.20 0.61
CA ALA A 46 9.20 19.63 -0.79
C ALA A 46 7.79 19.87 -1.34
N GLY A 47 6.77 19.26 -0.74
CA GLY A 47 5.40 19.30 -1.26
C GLY A 47 5.27 18.63 -2.63
N GLY A 48 4.13 18.84 -3.28
CA GLY A 48 3.90 18.30 -4.62
C GLY A 48 3.47 16.82 -4.64
N PRO A 49 3.39 16.21 -5.83
CA PRO A 49 2.91 14.87 -6.00
C PRO A 49 3.88 13.83 -5.42
N ALA A 50 3.35 12.75 -4.84
CA ALA A 50 4.15 11.61 -4.41
C ALA A 50 3.41 10.27 -4.62
N VAL A 51 4.14 9.20 -4.90
CA VAL A 51 3.62 7.84 -4.92
C VAL A 51 4.12 7.13 -3.66
N ILE A 52 3.20 6.59 -2.88
CA ILE A 52 3.51 5.88 -1.64
C ILE A 52 3.32 4.39 -1.88
N CYS A 53 4.29 3.58 -1.52
CA CYS A 53 4.25 2.14 -1.72
C CYS A 53 4.49 1.36 -0.41
N PHE A 54 3.70 0.31 -0.22
CA PHE A 54 3.83 -0.68 0.84
C PHE A 54 3.26 -2.02 0.35
N TRP A 55 3.70 -3.15 0.90
CA TRP A 55 3.16 -4.46 0.51
C TRP A 55 1.72 -4.65 0.97
N HIS A 56 0.90 -5.35 0.18
CA HIS A 56 -0.52 -5.61 0.46
C HIS A 56 -0.74 -6.27 1.82
N GLY A 57 0.08 -7.22 2.21
CA GLY A 57 0.03 -7.86 3.52
C GLY A 57 0.27 -6.92 4.72
N ARG A 58 0.68 -5.67 4.47
CA ARG A 58 0.97 -4.65 5.50
C ARG A 58 -0.03 -3.48 5.49
N ILE A 59 -1.21 -3.66 4.89
CA ILE A 59 -2.17 -2.55 4.71
C ILE A 59 -2.71 -1.99 6.03
N VAL A 60 -2.80 -2.78 7.12
CA VAL A 60 -3.51 -2.40 8.36
C VAL A 60 -2.96 -1.13 9.00
N LEU A 61 -1.65 -1.02 9.16
CA LEU A 61 -1.02 0.15 9.76
C LEU A 61 -0.26 1.03 8.76
N SER A 62 -0.50 0.84 7.45
CA SER A 62 0.12 1.67 6.41
C SER A 62 -0.24 3.16 6.53
N HIS A 63 -1.41 3.48 7.09
CA HIS A 63 -1.89 4.85 7.29
C HIS A 63 -0.99 5.68 8.21
N ILE A 64 -0.24 5.07 9.12
CA ILE A 64 0.63 5.77 10.08
C ILE A 64 1.85 6.40 9.39
N GLY A 65 2.31 5.81 8.28
CA GLY A 65 3.48 6.30 7.56
C GLY A 65 3.28 7.58 6.76
N TRP A 66 2.04 8.08 6.66
CA TRP A 66 1.75 9.27 5.86
C TRP A 66 0.59 10.06 6.44
N MET A 67 0.85 10.85 7.48
CA MET A 67 -0.19 11.59 8.20
C MET A 67 -0.02 13.09 8.05
N LYS A 68 -1.13 13.80 7.83
CA LYS A 68 -1.15 15.28 7.74
C LYS A 68 -0.53 15.98 8.94
N LYS A 69 -0.71 15.43 10.14
CA LYS A 69 -0.11 15.98 11.36
C LYS A 69 1.42 16.01 11.34
N ASP A 70 2.04 15.19 10.50
CA ASP A 70 3.48 15.11 10.32
C ASP A 70 3.98 15.99 9.16
N GLY A 71 3.11 16.79 8.56
CA GLY A 71 3.44 17.67 7.43
C GLY A 71 3.28 17.00 6.04
N ALA A 72 2.82 15.74 6.00
CA ALA A 72 2.65 15.02 4.74
C ALA A 72 1.48 15.59 3.91
N GLN A 73 1.61 15.52 2.60
CA GLN A 73 0.56 15.89 1.64
C GLN A 73 -0.70 15.05 1.83
N PRO A 74 -1.90 15.55 1.45
CA PRO A 74 -3.11 14.75 1.45
C PRO A 74 -2.93 13.48 0.63
N ALA A 75 -3.13 12.31 1.22
CA ALA A 75 -2.98 11.03 0.55
C ALA A 75 -4.32 10.38 0.26
N LYS A 76 -4.45 9.74 -0.91
CA LYS A 76 -5.56 8.86 -1.27
C LYS A 76 -5.05 7.45 -1.51
N VAL A 77 -5.76 6.46 -0.97
CA VAL A 77 -5.39 5.05 -1.11
C VAL A 77 -6.12 4.44 -2.30
N LEU A 78 -5.39 3.79 -3.21
CA LEU A 78 -6.00 3.04 -4.31
C LEU A 78 -6.55 1.71 -3.79
N ILE A 79 -7.87 1.53 -3.91
CA ILE A 79 -8.59 0.34 -3.41
C ILE A 79 -9.43 -0.28 -4.53
N SER A 80 -9.40 -1.61 -4.65
CA SER A 80 -10.15 -2.33 -5.67
C SER A 80 -11.68 -2.20 -5.51
N HIS A 81 -12.42 -2.38 -6.62
CA HIS A 81 -13.89 -2.39 -6.60
C HIS A 81 -14.51 -3.66 -6.00
N SER A 82 -13.68 -4.58 -5.48
CA SER A 82 -14.19 -5.81 -4.83
C SER A 82 -15.09 -5.50 -3.63
N ARG A 83 -15.82 -6.53 -3.18
CA ARG A 83 -16.64 -6.44 -1.96
C ARG A 83 -15.80 -6.10 -0.74
N GLU A 84 -14.66 -6.76 -0.59
CA GLU A 84 -13.69 -6.52 0.48
C GLU A 84 -13.15 -5.08 0.41
N GLY A 85 -12.98 -4.54 -0.80
CA GLY A 85 -12.61 -3.15 -1.02
C GLY A 85 -13.63 -2.15 -0.44
N GLY A 86 -14.90 -2.49 -0.31
CA GLY A 86 -15.90 -1.69 0.38
C GLY A 86 -15.61 -1.55 1.88
N ILE A 87 -15.27 -2.65 2.53
CA ILE A 87 -14.89 -2.70 3.96
C ILE A 87 -13.60 -1.91 4.19
N VAL A 88 -12.58 -2.15 3.35
CA VAL A 88 -11.29 -1.44 3.42
C VAL A 88 -11.48 0.07 3.19
N THR A 89 -12.37 0.47 2.28
CA THR A 89 -12.72 1.88 2.06
C THR A 89 -13.26 2.55 3.32
N ALA A 90 -14.22 1.91 3.99
CA ALA A 90 -14.79 2.44 5.23
C ALA A 90 -13.73 2.50 6.35
N ALA A 91 -12.88 1.48 6.48
CA ALA A 91 -11.78 1.46 7.43
C ALA A 91 -10.77 2.59 7.17
N THR A 92 -10.35 2.76 5.91
CA THR A 92 -9.39 3.79 5.50
C THR A 92 -9.90 5.20 5.80
N ARG A 93 -11.20 5.44 5.55
CA ARG A 93 -11.83 6.73 5.90
C ARG A 93 -11.90 6.98 7.40
N THR A 94 -12.12 5.94 8.18
CA THR A 94 -12.16 6.03 9.65
C THR A 94 -10.81 6.46 10.22
N VAL A 95 -9.69 6.06 9.61
CA VAL A 95 -8.33 6.50 10.01
C VAL A 95 -7.87 7.79 9.32
N GLY A 96 -8.78 8.53 8.67
CA GLY A 96 -8.53 9.89 8.18
C GLY A 96 -7.94 9.99 6.76
N HIS A 97 -7.93 8.90 5.99
CA HIS A 97 -7.51 8.92 4.59
C HIS A 97 -8.69 8.76 3.63
N ASP A 98 -8.60 9.41 2.49
CA ASP A 98 -9.57 9.26 1.41
C ASP A 98 -9.13 8.14 0.45
N VAL A 99 -10.01 7.72 -0.45
CA VAL A 99 -9.76 6.59 -1.34
C VAL A 99 -10.06 6.91 -2.79
N ILE A 100 -9.32 6.28 -3.69
CA ILE A 100 -9.65 6.18 -5.12
C ILE A 100 -10.04 4.72 -5.38
N ARG A 101 -11.23 4.53 -5.94
CA ARG A 101 -11.72 3.18 -6.28
C ARG A 101 -11.30 2.83 -7.69
N GLY A 102 -10.61 1.71 -7.84
CA GLY A 102 -10.16 1.23 -9.14
C GLY A 102 -9.41 -0.09 -9.03
N SER A 103 -9.26 -0.77 -10.15
CA SER A 103 -8.42 -1.96 -10.24
C SER A 103 -7.86 -2.10 -11.64
N SER A 104 -6.66 -2.67 -11.76
CA SER A 104 -6.17 -3.22 -13.02
C SER A 104 -6.95 -4.48 -13.32
N ALA A 105 -7.90 -4.44 -14.24
CA ALA A 105 -8.71 -5.60 -14.53
C ALA A 105 -8.99 -5.79 -16.02
N LYS A 106 -9.27 -7.03 -16.39
CA LYS A 106 -9.63 -7.47 -17.74
C LYS A 106 -11.10 -7.14 -18.05
N GLY A 107 -11.42 -6.83 -19.30
CA GLY A 107 -12.79 -6.64 -19.77
C GLY A 107 -13.41 -5.30 -19.36
N ASP A 108 -14.68 -5.28 -18.99
CA ASP A 108 -15.44 -4.07 -18.55
C ASP A 108 -14.80 -3.31 -17.38
N GLN A 109 -13.92 -3.96 -16.63
CA GLN A 109 -13.13 -3.34 -15.57
C GLN A 109 -12.00 -2.42 -16.11
N ARG A 110 -11.70 -2.43 -17.43
CA ARG A 110 -10.81 -1.44 -18.07
C ARG A 110 -11.30 -0.02 -17.86
N LYS A 111 -12.62 0.23 -17.90
CA LYS A 111 -13.21 1.55 -17.63
C LYS A 111 -12.93 2.02 -16.23
N GLY A 112 -13.04 1.13 -15.22
CA GLY A 112 -12.72 1.45 -13.83
C GLY A 112 -11.23 1.75 -13.58
N GLY A 113 -10.34 1.12 -14.33
CA GLY A 113 -8.90 1.41 -14.27
C GLY A 113 -8.53 2.78 -14.86
N VAL A 114 -9.16 3.14 -15.98
CA VAL A 114 -8.96 4.46 -16.63
C VAL A 114 -9.47 5.59 -15.72
N GLU A 115 -10.65 5.42 -15.13
CA GLU A 115 -11.21 6.42 -14.23
C GLU A 115 -10.38 6.59 -12.96
N ALA A 116 -9.92 5.49 -12.37
CA ALA A 116 -8.99 5.54 -11.24
C ALA A 116 -7.70 6.30 -11.61
N MET A 117 -7.13 6.03 -12.78
CA MET A 117 -5.94 6.73 -13.27
C MET A 117 -6.20 8.24 -13.41
N ARG A 118 -7.34 8.65 -13.97
CA ARG A 118 -7.73 10.06 -14.07
C ARG A 118 -7.84 10.73 -12.70
N GLN A 119 -8.46 10.04 -11.73
CA GLN A 119 -8.59 10.54 -10.37
C GLN A 119 -7.24 10.66 -9.66
N MET A 120 -6.34 9.69 -9.85
CA MET A 120 -4.97 9.74 -9.32
C MET A 120 -4.21 10.95 -9.91
N ILE A 121 -4.23 11.12 -11.24
CA ILE A 121 -3.57 12.24 -11.92
C ILE A 121 -4.12 13.59 -11.43
N ARG A 122 -5.44 13.72 -11.31
CA ARG A 122 -6.07 14.97 -10.82
C ARG A 122 -5.66 15.27 -9.39
N HIS A 123 -5.68 14.27 -8.51
CA HIS A 123 -5.30 14.43 -7.11
C HIS A 123 -3.82 14.78 -6.95
N MET A 124 -2.95 14.11 -7.68
CA MET A 124 -1.51 14.37 -7.66
C MET A 124 -1.16 15.70 -8.32
N GLY A 125 -1.90 16.12 -9.38
CA GLY A 125 -1.75 17.43 -10.00
C GLY A 125 -2.10 18.60 -9.07
N ALA A 126 -2.92 18.34 -8.03
CA ALA A 126 -3.20 19.28 -6.94
C ALA A 126 -2.20 19.15 -5.75
N GLY A 127 -1.06 18.51 -5.94
CA GLY A 127 -0.02 18.34 -4.92
C GLY A 127 -0.28 17.19 -3.93
N GLY A 128 -1.25 16.31 -4.21
CA GLY A 128 -1.57 15.18 -3.34
C GLY A 128 -0.68 13.97 -3.58
N ALA A 129 -0.72 13.02 -2.65
CA ALA A 129 -0.04 11.73 -2.74
C ALA A 129 -1.03 10.58 -3.01
N VAL A 130 -0.56 9.51 -3.67
CA VAL A 130 -1.34 8.30 -3.91
C VAL A 130 -0.63 7.09 -3.31
N ALA A 131 -1.34 6.35 -2.46
CA ALA A 131 -0.83 5.16 -1.80
C ALA A 131 -1.30 3.90 -2.55
N ILE A 132 -0.35 3.04 -2.90
CA ILE A 132 -0.57 1.85 -3.73
C ILE A 132 0.17 0.65 -3.11
N ALA A 133 -0.50 -0.50 -3.04
CA ALA A 133 0.15 -1.79 -2.82
C ALA A 133 0.60 -2.36 -4.18
N PRO A 134 1.92 -2.36 -4.49
CA PRO A 134 2.39 -2.69 -5.84
C PRO A 134 2.22 -4.16 -6.22
N ASP A 135 2.10 -5.06 -5.27
CA ASP A 135 1.78 -6.47 -5.50
C ASP A 135 0.27 -6.71 -5.77
N GLY A 136 -0.56 -5.67 -5.60
CA GLY A 136 -1.98 -5.70 -5.92
C GLY A 136 -2.79 -6.72 -5.12
N PRO A 137 -4.12 -6.80 -5.35
CA PRO A 137 -5.00 -7.65 -4.55
C PRO A 137 -4.92 -9.15 -4.89
N ARG A 138 -4.17 -9.53 -5.92
CA ARG A 138 -4.06 -10.92 -6.40
C ARG A 138 -2.64 -11.47 -6.34
N GLY A 139 -1.67 -10.64 -6.00
CA GLY A 139 -0.27 -11.01 -5.99
C GLY A 139 0.37 -11.16 -7.37
N PRO A 140 1.48 -11.87 -7.46
CA PRO A 140 2.11 -12.67 -6.39
C PRO A 140 2.66 -11.80 -5.25
N ARG A 141 2.70 -12.36 -4.03
CA ARG A 141 3.15 -11.67 -2.81
C ARG A 141 4.52 -11.04 -3.00
N MET A 142 4.61 -9.76 -2.64
CA MET A 142 5.85 -8.99 -2.64
C MET A 142 6.56 -9.00 -4.02
N ARG A 143 5.76 -8.95 -5.11
CA ARG A 143 6.23 -8.77 -6.49
C ARG A 143 5.62 -7.50 -7.05
N ALA A 144 6.44 -6.50 -7.28
CA ALA A 144 5.97 -5.19 -7.71
C ALA A 144 5.49 -5.22 -9.18
N GLN A 145 4.32 -4.66 -9.41
CA GLN A 145 3.77 -4.42 -10.74
C GLN A 145 4.20 -3.02 -11.24
N MET A 146 4.10 -2.80 -12.53
CA MET A 146 4.54 -1.57 -13.21
C MET A 146 3.68 -0.33 -12.88
N GLY A 147 2.48 -0.52 -12.33
CA GLY A 147 1.52 0.58 -12.09
C GLY A 147 2.08 1.79 -11.34
N PRO A 148 2.72 1.63 -10.17
CA PRO A 148 3.32 2.73 -9.43
C PRO A 148 4.41 3.46 -10.21
N ILE A 149 5.22 2.73 -10.98
CA ILE A 149 6.32 3.27 -11.78
C ILE A 149 5.77 4.15 -12.92
N GLN A 150 4.75 3.66 -13.63
CA GLN A 150 4.10 4.42 -14.69
C GLN A 150 3.42 5.69 -14.17
N LEU A 151 2.78 5.61 -13.00
CA LEU A 151 2.18 6.77 -12.35
C LEU A 151 3.24 7.79 -11.94
N ALA A 152 4.34 7.34 -11.31
CA ALA A 152 5.44 8.19 -10.90
C ALA A 152 6.11 8.87 -12.11
N LYS A 153 6.38 8.13 -13.20
CA LYS A 153 6.88 8.71 -14.46
C LYS A 153 5.96 9.81 -14.98
N ARG A 154 4.65 9.51 -15.09
CA ARG A 154 3.65 10.44 -15.64
C ARG A 154 3.52 11.72 -14.84
N MET A 155 3.69 11.65 -13.52
CA MET A 155 3.53 12.79 -12.62
C MET A 155 4.85 13.44 -12.22
N SER A 156 5.99 12.94 -12.74
CA SER A 156 7.35 13.32 -12.30
C SER A 156 7.47 13.29 -10.77
N ALA A 157 6.83 12.28 -10.16
CA ALA A 157 6.68 12.18 -8.72
C ALA A 157 7.70 11.21 -8.11
N PRO A 158 8.27 11.53 -6.94
CA PRO A 158 9.07 10.58 -6.19
C PRO A 158 8.21 9.41 -5.70
N ILE A 159 8.82 8.22 -5.60
CA ILE A 159 8.22 7.06 -4.95
C ILE A 159 8.85 6.93 -3.57
N VAL A 160 8.00 6.92 -2.55
CA VAL A 160 8.39 6.66 -1.16
C VAL A 160 7.86 5.31 -0.75
N CYS A 161 8.71 4.42 -0.29
CA CYS A 161 8.32 3.12 0.18
C CYS A 161 8.62 2.94 1.67
N PHE A 162 7.83 2.10 2.33
CA PHE A 162 8.03 1.77 3.73
C PHE A 162 7.54 0.36 4.07
N GLY A 163 8.13 -0.19 5.13
CA GLY A 163 7.67 -1.38 5.82
C GLY A 163 7.37 -1.08 7.29
N TRP A 164 6.47 -1.85 7.88
CA TRP A 164 6.22 -1.81 9.32
C TRP A 164 6.06 -3.21 9.89
N ALA A 165 6.39 -3.36 11.17
CA ALA A 165 6.10 -4.56 11.94
C ALA A 165 5.86 -4.21 13.40
N THR A 166 5.09 -5.03 14.09
CA THR A 166 4.89 -4.96 15.54
C THR A 166 5.24 -6.30 16.20
N ARG A 167 5.73 -6.28 17.43
CA ARG A 167 6.03 -7.50 18.19
C ARG A 167 4.81 -8.40 18.33
N GLY A 168 3.68 -7.82 18.78
CA GLY A 168 2.40 -8.51 18.90
C GLY A 168 1.65 -8.45 17.57
N ALA A 169 1.90 -9.38 16.67
CA ALA A 169 1.12 -9.48 15.44
C ALA A 169 0.89 -10.95 15.07
N LYS A 170 -0.27 -11.22 14.47
CA LYS A 170 -0.62 -12.52 13.88
C LYS A 170 -0.41 -12.45 12.37
N VAL A 171 0.33 -13.41 11.82
CA VAL A 171 0.47 -13.60 10.38
C VAL A 171 -0.52 -14.67 9.94
N PHE A 172 -1.35 -14.34 8.96
CA PHE A 172 -2.31 -15.28 8.39
C PHE A 172 -1.68 -16.10 7.26
N ASN A 173 -2.18 -17.31 7.07
CA ASN A 173 -1.81 -18.14 5.92
C ASN A 173 -2.63 -17.77 4.68
N SER A 174 -2.58 -16.49 4.29
CA SER A 174 -3.16 -15.94 3.07
C SER A 174 -2.08 -15.81 1.99
N TRP A 175 -2.49 -15.53 0.75
CA TRP A 175 -1.57 -15.35 -0.38
C TRP A 175 -0.54 -14.24 -0.10
N ASP A 176 -0.96 -13.15 0.60
CA ASP A 176 -0.15 -11.98 0.94
C ASP A 176 0.51 -12.08 2.32
N ARG A 177 0.30 -13.19 3.05
CA ARG A 177 0.77 -13.35 4.45
C ARG A 177 0.35 -12.15 5.30
N PHE A 178 -0.94 -11.80 5.24
CA PHE A 178 -1.54 -10.66 5.91
C PHE A 178 -1.15 -10.58 7.39
N VAL A 179 -0.72 -9.39 7.82
CA VAL A 179 -0.25 -9.12 9.18
C VAL A 179 -1.31 -8.33 9.94
N LEU A 180 -1.88 -8.93 10.98
CA LEU A 180 -2.80 -8.29 11.91
C LEU A 180 -2.02 -7.91 13.18
N PRO A 181 -1.80 -6.61 13.45
CA PRO A 181 -1.10 -6.16 14.66
C PRO A 181 -1.98 -6.36 15.90
N ALA A 182 -1.38 -6.52 17.08
CA ALA A 182 -2.09 -6.39 18.35
C ALA A 182 -1.94 -4.98 18.91
N PRO A 183 -2.93 -4.44 19.65
CA PRO A 183 -2.78 -3.19 20.37
C PRO A 183 -1.75 -3.29 21.49
N PHE A 184 -1.32 -2.17 22.07
CA PHE A 184 -0.35 -2.06 23.15
C PHE A 184 1.00 -2.72 22.86
N SER A 185 1.45 -2.66 21.62
CA SER A 185 2.66 -3.31 21.13
C SER A 185 3.85 -2.35 21.06
N ARG A 186 5.02 -2.89 20.69
CA ARG A 186 6.17 -2.11 20.19
C ARG A 186 6.25 -2.33 18.70
N GLY A 187 6.41 -1.24 17.93
CA GLY A 187 6.43 -1.29 16.49
C GLY A 187 7.62 -0.55 15.89
N TYR A 188 7.98 -0.96 14.71
CA TYR A 188 9.02 -0.35 13.91
C TYR A 188 8.44 0.05 12.57
N TYR A 189 8.73 1.29 12.17
CA TYR A 189 8.35 1.86 10.89
C TYR A 189 9.63 2.24 10.15
N VAL A 190 9.89 1.59 9.04
CA VAL A 190 11.15 1.74 8.29
C VAL A 190 10.83 2.33 6.93
N TRP A 191 11.34 3.53 6.63
CA TRP A 191 11.26 4.12 5.29
C TRP A 191 12.45 3.69 4.45
N GLY A 192 12.18 3.48 3.16
CA GLY A 192 13.21 3.24 2.16
C GLY A 192 13.76 4.52 1.59
N ASP A 193 14.78 4.38 0.76
CA ASP A 193 15.31 5.48 -0.02
C ASP A 193 14.29 5.92 -1.08
N VAL A 194 14.29 7.21 -1.38
CA VAL A 194 13.37 7.80 -2.36
C VAL A 194 13.80 7.38 -3.77
N ILE A 195 12.85 6.80 -4.51
CA ILE A 195 13.09 6.39 -5.90
C ILE A 195 12.52 7.47 -6.82
N THR A 196 13.36 8.01 -7.69
CA THR A 196 12.97 8.97 -8.74
C THR A 196 13.14 8.35 -10.11
N ILE A 197 12.24 8.69 -11.02
CA ILE A 197 12.29 8.21 -12.41
C ILE A 197 12.81 9.35 -13.27
N PRO A 198 13.94 9.17 -13.98
CA PRO A 198 14.48 10.22 -14.84
C PRO A 198 13.49 10.62 -15.95
N PRO A 199 13.44 11.89 -16.34
CA PRO A 199 12.76 12.32 -17.55
C PRO A 199 13.26 11.53 -18.75
N GLY A 200 12.35 11.09 -19.64
CA GLY A 200 12.75 10.32 -20.84
C GLY A 200 13.10 8.85 -20.58
N ALA A 201 12.92 8.32 -19.36
CA ALA A 201 13.18 6.92 -19.06
C ALA A 201 12.50 5.98 -20.07
N ASP A 202 13.30 5.09 -20.68
CA ASP A 202 12.84 4.02 -21.57
C ASP A 202 12.27 2.83 -20.80
N ASP A 203 11.76 1.84 -21.49
CA ASP A 203 11.15 0.65 -20.88
C ASP A 203 12.16 -0.12 -20.01
N ALA A 204 13.43 -0.17 -20.40
CA ALA A 204 14.47 -0.82 -19.61
C ALA A 204 14.75 -0.05 -18.30
N ALA A 205 14.75 1.28 -18.32
CA ALA A 205 14.89 2.12 -17.14
C ALA A 205 13.67 1.98 -16.21
N LEU A 206 12.46 1.88 -16.77
CA LEU A 206 11.24 1.65 -16.00
C LEU A 206 11.24 0.27 -15.31
N GLU A 207 11.72 -0.76 -16.01
CA GLU A 207 11.84 -2.09 -15.40
C GLU A 207 12.90 -2.12 -14.29
N ARG A 208 14.04 -1.42 -14.47
CA ARG A 208 15.01 -1.23 -13.39
C ARG A 208 14.39 -0.53 -12.18
N ALA A 209 13.61 0.54 -12.39
CA ALA A 209 12.92 1.24 -11.31
C ALA A 209 11.90 0.34 -10.59
N ARG A 210 11.20 -0.54 -11.32
CA ARG A 210 10.29 -1.54 -10.74
C ARG A 210 11.06 -2.53 -9.85
N LEU A 211 12.18 -3.03 -10.32
CA LEU A 211 13.04 -3.94 -9.53
C LEU A 211 13.63 -3.24 -8.30
N MET A 212 14.04 -1.97 -8.43
CA MET A 212 14.48 -1.16 -7.29
C MET A 212 13.39 -1.03 -6.24
N LEU A 213 12.14 -0.70 -6.65
CA LEU A 213 10.99 -0.62 -5.74
C LEU A 213 10.73 -1.96 -5.05
N GLU A 214 10.75 -3.06 -5.78
CA GLU A 214 10.56 -4.41 -5.23
C GLU A 214 11.62 -4.76 -4.19
N THR A 215 12.88 -4.50 -4.52
CA THR A 215 14.03 -4.76 -3.64
C THR A 215 13.96 -3.90 -2.38
N GLU A 216 13.70 -2.61 -2.54
CA GLU A 216 13.68 -1.67 -1.42
C GLU A 216 12.49 -1.93 -0.48
N LEU A 217 11.29 -2.18 -1.01
CA LEU A 217 10.14 -2.57 -0.20
C LEU A 217 10.37 -3.87 0.57
N THR A 218 11.01 -4.84 -0.06
CA THR A 218 11.37 -6.11 0.59
C THR A 218 12.38 -5.88 1.70
N ARG A 219 13.41 -5.08 1.45
CA ARG A 219 14.43 -4.72 2.42
C ARG A 219 13.84 -4.04 3.67
N VAL A 220 13.04 -2.97 3.48
CA VAL A 220 12.47 -2.21 4.62
C VAL A 220 11.45 -3.04 5.40
N THR A 221 10.71 -3.92 4.72
CA THR A 221 9.76 -4.82 5.38
C THR A 221 10.49 -5.88 6.21
N ALA A 222 11.52 -6.49 5.65
CA ALA A 222 12.37 -7.46 6.35
C ALA A 222 13.10 -6.82 7.54
N GLU A 223 13.58 -5.59 7.40
CA GLU A 223 14.19 -4.84 8.48
C GLU A 223 13.20 -4.57 9.62
N ALA A 224 11.98 -4.14 9.29
CA ALA A 224 10.93 -3.94 10.29
C ALA A 224 10.61 -5.25 11.03
N ASP A 225 10.50 -6.39 10.33
CA ASP A 225 10.26 -7.70 10.92
C ASP A 225 11.39 -8.10 11.88
N ARG A 226 12.66 -8.00 11.46
CA ARG A 226 13.83 -8.30 12.30
C ARG A 226 13.87 -7.44 13.56
N ARG A 227 13.66 -6.12 13.42
CA ARG A 227 13.62 -5.19 14.58
C ARG A 227 12.50 -5.51 15.55
N ALA A 228 11.36 -5.98 15.04
CA ALA A 228 10.25 -6.44 15.87
C ALA A 228 10.47 -7.83 16.48
N GLY A 229 11.60 -8.49 16.21
CA GLY A 229 11.89 -9.85 16.67
C GLY A 229 11.00 -10.91 16.01
N ARG A 230 10.62 -10.69 14.73
CA ARG A 230 9.75 -11.57 13.97
C ARG A 230 10.51 -12.27 12.84
N GLY A 231 10.00 -13.43 12.44
CA GLY A 231 10.47 -14.08 11.20
C GLY A 231 10.14 -13.23 9.99
N VAL A 232 11.10 -13.09 9.10
CA VAL A 232 10.93 -12.35 7.84
C VAL A 232 9.95 -13.08 6.94
N ILE A 233 9.06 -12.32 6.32
CA ILE A 233 8.15 -12.84 5.29
C ILE A 233 8.82 -12.69 3.94
N GLU A 234 9.10 -13.82 3.29
CA GLU A 234 9.78 -13.84 1.99
C GLU A 234 8.81 -13.58 0.84
N PRO A 235 9.29 -12.96 -0.26
CA PRO A 235 8.53 -12.86 -1.51
C PRO A 235 8.10 -14.23 -2.04
N ALA A 236 6.99 -14.29 -2.79
CA ALA A 236 6.61 -15.51 -3.47
C ALA A 236 7.60 -15.85 -4.60
N ASP A 237 7.82 -17.15 -4.84
CA ASP A 237 8.60 -17.58 -5.98
C ASP A 237 7.95 -17.15 -7.30
N ILE A 238 8.76 -16.70 -8.25
CA ILE A 238 8.29 -16.26 -9.58
C ILE A 238 7.58 -17.41 -10.30
N ALA A 239 8.09 -18.64 -10.17
CA ALA A 239 7.49 -19.84 -10.76
C ALA A 239 6.08 -20.13 -10.21
N SER A 240 5.83 -19.91 -8.92
CA SER A 240 4.51 -20.10 -8.31
C SER A 240 3.49 -19.04 -8.73
N GLY A 241 3.94 -17.86 -9.14
CA GLY A 241 3.11 -16.77 -9.67
C GLY A 241 2.64 -17.01 -11.09
N LEU A 242 3.46 -17.65 -11.92
CA LEU A 242 3.13 -17.98 -13.31
C LEU A 242 2.11 -19.13 -13.42
N ALA A 243 2.16 -20.09 -12.49
CA ALA A 243 1.24 -21.24 -12.47
C ALA A 243 -0.22 -20.88 -12.14
N LYS A 244 -0.49 -19.68 -11.59
CA LYS A 244 -1.84 -19.19 -11.25
C LYS A 244 -2.43 -18.23 -12.29
N GLN A 245 -1.72 -17.91 -13.37
CA GLN A 245 -2.31 -17.19 -14.47
C GLN A 245 -2.91 -18.21 -15.44
N PRO A 246 -4.25 -18.20 -15.70
CA PRO A 246 -4.82 -19.02 -16.77
C PRO A 246 -4.16 -18.62 -18.10
N ALA A 247 -3.79 -19.63 -18.88
CA ALA A 247 -3.18 -19.45 -20.20
C ALA A 247 -3.90 -18.36 -20.99
N ARG A 248 -3.14 -17.47 -21.59
CA ARG A 248 -3.67 -16.50 -22.54
C ARG A 248 -4.08 -17.27 -23.80
N THR A 249 -5.36 -17.57 -23.93
CA THR A 249 -6.01 -17.91 -25.20
C THR A 249 -6.78 -16.69 -25.68
#